data_a1d904f944c38818448a31cdba063f31
#
_entry.id   a1d904f944c38818448a31cdba063f31
#
_cell.length_a   1.000
_cell.length_b   1.000
_cell.length_c   1.000
_cell.angle_alpha   90.00
_cell.angle_beta   90.00
_cell.angle_gamma   90.00
#
_symmetry.space_group_name_H-M   'P 1'
#
loop_
_entity.id
_entity.type
_entity.pdbx_description
1 polymer ?
#
loop_
_entity_poly.entity_id
_entity_poly.type
_entity_poly.pdbx_seq_one_letter_code
_entity_poly.pdbx_strand_id
1 'polypeptide(L)'
;MKKRFNEQQIIAILKEAEAGIPARELCRKHGISDATFYTWRKKYAGLDVSEARRLKALEDENARLKKLLAETLLDAEALKIALSPKVLTVEDKRKAVKVIQKSTQLSERRACLLVGIQRASLRYQPQANREDDKLQARIKELALERRRFGYRRIHRLLRREGFDVNHKRVYRLYCELGLTVSKRRRRKSQCVEREPLLLPSVPNHTWSMDFVMDALSNGRRIKCLTIVDDYTKECLDIPVATRISGDEVVITLESIAAFRGYPASIRTDQGPEFTGKALDQWAYQHGVILKVIQAGKPTQNAYIESFNGKFRDECLNEHWFRDLSHARDLISLWRMDYNENRPHSALGYLTPSEFAATTRTARNSGNLTSITNEVLD
;
A
#
# COMPACT_ATOMS: atom_id res chain seq x y z
N MET A 1 -32.92 36.53 37.51
CA MET A 1 -33.68 37.33 38.52
C MET A 1 -34.30 36.35 39.51
N LYS A 2 -34.13 36.54 40.85
CA LYS A 2 -34.82 35.76 41.87
C LYS A 2 -36.32 36.07 41.80
N LYS A 3 -37.17 35.05 41.69
CA LYS A 3 -38.62 35.23 41.74
C LYS A 3 -39.00 35.82 43.09
N ARG A 4 -39.74 36.93 43.08
CA ARG A 4 -40.13 37.71 44.28
C ARG A 4 -41.11 36.97 45.18
N PHE A 5 -41.87 35.98 44.61
CA PHE A 5 -42.84 35.15 45.31
C PHE A 5 -42.64 33.66 44.96
N ASN A 6 -42.77 32.83 45.96
CA ASN A 6 -42.78 31.35 45.73
C ASN A 6 -44.23 30.89 45.50
N GLU A 7 -44.39 29.64 45.01
CA GLU A 7 -45.70 29.06 44.64
C GLU A 7 -46.68 29.02 45.84
N GLN A 8 -46.15 28.79 47.04
CA GLN A 8 -46.96 28.76 48.29
C GLN A 8 -47.55 30.15 48.58
N GLN A 9 -46.75 31.19 48.44
CA GLN A 9 -47.18 32.56 48.63
C GLN A 9 -48.20 32.98 47.58
N ILE A 10 -48.02 32.58 46.32
CA ILE A 10 -48.95 32.86 45.24
C ILE A 10 -50.32 32.22 45.51
N ILE A 11 -50.33 30.93 45.92
CA ILE A 11 -51.57 30.22 46.26
C ILE A 11 -52.24 30.83 47.50
N ALA A 12 -51.47 31.23 48.50
CA ALA A 12 -52.04 31.90 49.70
C ALA A 12 -52.75 33.18 49.27
N ILE A 13 -52.15 34.01 48.40
CA ILE A 13 -52.76 35.26 47.89
C ILE A 13 -54.03 34.96 47.06
N LEU A 14 -54.04 33.89 46.28
CA LEU A 14 -55.22 33.50 45.51
C LEU A 14 -56.35 32.97 46.41
N LYS A 15 -56.05 32.22 47.45
CA LYS A 15 -57.03 31.77 48.46
C LYS A 15 -57.63 32.92 49.26
N GLU A 16 -56.83 34.00 49.58
CA GLU A 16 -57.36 35.22 50.15
C GLU A 16 -58.39 35.94 49.23
N ALA A 17 -58.17 35.88 47.92
CA ALA A 17 -59.13 36.35 46.91
C ALA A 17 -60.42 35.53 46.83
N GLU A 18 -60.32 34.23 46.95
CA GLU A 18 -61.47 33.30 46.98
C GLU A 18 -62.28 33.46 48.26
N ALA A 19 -61.65 33.88 49.34
CA ALA A 19 -62.29 34.18 50.57
C ALA A 19 -63.05 35.52 50.59
N GLY A 20 -63.09 36.21 49.40
CA GLY A 20 -63.91 37.44 49.22
C GLY A 20 -63.15 38.74 49.24
N ILE A 21 -61.84 38.79 49.39
CA ILE A 21 -61.05 40.04 49.39
C ILE A 21 -60.90 40.56 47.93
N PRO A 22 -61.21 41.83 47.66
CA PRO A 22 -61.10 42.37 46.28
C PRO A 22 -59.68 42.32 45.75
N ALA A 23 -59.51 41.86 44.45
CA ALA A 23 -58.20 41.70 43.81
C ALA A 23 -57.34 42.99 43.90
N ARG A 24 -57.95 44.16 43.79
CA ARG A 24 -57.28 45.48 43.88
C ARG A 24 -56.63 45.76 45.22
N GLU A 25 -57.25 45.26 46.29
CA GLU A 25 -56.75 45.40 47.67
C GLU A 25 -55.60 44.44 47.93
N LEU A 26 -55.68 43.22 47.43
CA LEU A 26 -54.62 42.22 47.47
C LEU A 26 -53.39 42.65 46.69
N CYS A 27 -53.61 43.27 45.52
CA CYS A 27 -52.51 43.82 44.71
C CYS A 27 -51.75 44.92 45.47
N ARG A 28 -52.43 45.79 46.20
CA ARG A 28 -51.81 46.79 47.06
C ARG A 28 -51.08 46.21 48.26
N LYS A 29 -51.72 45.26 48.96
CA LYS A 29 -51.17 44.56 50.14
C LYS A 29 -49.86 43.83 49.84
N HIS A 30 -49.80 43.16 48.72
CA HIS A 30 -48.64 42.30 48.31
C HIS A 30 -47.68 42.99 47.31
N GLY A 31 -47.96 44.20 46.89
CA GLY A 31 -47.14 44.95 45.98
C GLY A 31 -46.97 44.33 44.60
N ILE A 32 -48.06 43.76 44.06
CA ILE A 32 -48.13 43.16 42.76
C ILE A 32 -49.04 43.93 41.79
N SER A 33 -48.79 43.86 40.52
CA SER A 33 -49.70 44.49 39.52
C SER A 33 -50.95 43.62 39.29
N ASP A 34 -52.05 44.23 38.89
CA ASP A 34 -53.29 43.58 38.55
C ASP A 34 -53.05 42.51 37.45
N ALA A 35 -52.22 42.81 36.43
CA ALA A 35 -51.85 41.91 35.35
C ALA A 35 -51.14 40.65 35.91
N THR A 36 -50.27 40.81 36.93
CA THR A 36 -49.59 39.67 37.58
C THR A 36 -50.57 38.81 38.35
N PHE A 37 -51.50 39.43 39.08
CA PHE A 37 -52.55 38.72 39.81
C PHE A 37 -53.43 37.90 38.90
N TYR A 38 -53.93 38.45 37.81
CA TYR A 38 -54.74 37.69 36.83
C TYR A 38 -53.97 36.62 36.09
N THR A 39 -52.68 36.81 35.84
CA THR A 39 -51.79 35.78 35.28
C THR A 39 -51.62 34.61 36.29
N TRP A 40 -51.47 34.90 37.57
CA TRP A 40 -51.39 33.89 38.63
C TRP A 40 -52.74 33.17 38.79
N ARG A 41 -53.85 33.89 38.76
CA ARG A 41 -55.22 33.33 38.85
C ARG A 41 -55.49 32.38 37.67
N LYS A 42 -55.08 32.74 36.43
CA LYS A 42 -55.19 31.89 35.23
C LYS A 42 -54.37 30.62 35.36
N LYS A 43 -53.22 30.67 36.04
CA LYS A 43 -52.29 29.55 36.10
C LYS A 43 -52.48 28.66 37.35
N TYR A 44 -52.91 29.19 38.46
CA TYR A 44 -52.94 28.50 39.75
C TYR A 44 -54.31 28.50 40.46
N ALA A 45 -55.39 29.10 39.90
CA ALA A 45 -56.71 29.06 40.50
C ALA A 45 -57.24 27.64 40.64
N GLY A 46 -57.75 27.28 41.82
CA GLY A 46 -58.28 25.94 42.11
C GLY A 46 -57.21 24.86 42.40
N LEU A 47 -55.91 25.22 42.40
CA LEU A 47 -54.84 24.29 42.70
C LEU A 47 -54.41 24.34 44.14
N ASP A 48 -54.16 23.16 44.73
CA ASP A 48 -53.50 23.07 46.02
C ASP A 48 -51.97 23.28 45.91
N VAL A 49 -51.34 23.57 47.03
CA VAL A 49 -49.87 23.79 47.08
C VAL A 49 -49.09 22.59 46.56
N SER A 50 -49.59 21.39 46.80
CA SER A 50 -49.02 20.13 46.29
C SER A 50 -49.11 20.03 44.77
N GLU A 51 -50.26 20.39 44.20
CA GLU A 51 -50.53 20.39 42.76
C GLU A 51 -49.74 21.44 42.02
N ALA A 52 -49.61 22.64 42.57
CA ALA A 52 -48.78 23.70 41.97
C ALA A 52 -47.30 23.36 41.96
N ARG A 53 -46.79 22.66 42.99
CA ARG A 53 -45.41 22.12 42.97
C ARG A 53 -45.24 21.04 41.90
N ARG A 54 -46.22 20.15 41.77
CA ARG A 54 -46.20 19.11 40.75
C ARG A 54 -46.27 19.70 39.34
N LEU A 55 -47.11 20.69 39.10
CA LEU A 55 -47.21 21.42 37.83
C LEU A 55 -45.84 22.02 37.42
N LYS A 56 -45.19 22.68 38.38
CA LYS A 56 -43.87 23.26 38.12
C LYS A 56 -42.81 22.23 37.83
N ALA A 57 -42.78 21.14 38.62
CA ALA A 57 -41.86 20.01 38.36
C ALA A 57 -42.04 19.41 36.95
N LEU A 58 -43.29 19.26 36.51
CA LEU A 58 -43.62 18.78 35.16
C LEU A 58 -43.23 19.82 34.07
N GLU A 59 -43.42 21.11 34.32
CA GLU A 59 -42.94 22.16 33.37
C GLU A 59 -41.43 22.18 33.23
N ASP A 60 -40.70 22.05 34.36
CA ASP A 60 -39.23 21.98 34.36
C ASP A 60 -38.73 20.73 33.69
N GLU A 61 -39.40 19.55 33.93
CA GLU A 61 -39.10 18.32 33.27
C GLU A 61 -39.39 18.38 31.76
N ASN A 62 -40.51 18.95 31.34
CA ASN A 62 -40.88 19.12 29.94
C ASN A 62 -39.86 20.04 29.22
N ALA A 63 -39.44 21.12 29.86
CA ALA A 63 -38.42 22.03 29.35
C ALA A 63 -37.07 21.27 29.17
N ARG A 64 -36.70 20.45 30.17
CA ARG A 64 -35.51 19.61 30.11
C ARG A 64 -35.60 18.56 29.00
N LEU A 65 -36.73 17.84 28.87
CA LEU A 65 -36.95 16.83 27.84
C LEU A 65 -36.93 17.44 26.42
N LYS A 66 -37.57 18.61 26.24
CA LYS A 66 -37.54 19.31 24.94
C LYS A 66 -36.12 19.73 24.57
N LYS A 67 -35.31 20.16 25.51
CA LYS A 67 -33.89 20.50 25.28
C LYS A 67 -33.09 19.27 24.89
N LEU A 68 -33.25 18.16 25.64
CA LEU A 68 -32.57 16.88 25.32
C LEU A 68 -32.98 16.35 23.95
N LEU A 69 -34.28 16.42 23.63
CA LEU A 69 -34.77 15.97 22.32
C LEU A 69 -34.14 16.80 21.19
N ALA A 70 -34.12 18.12 21.31
CA ALA A 70 -33.48 18.96 20.29
C ALA A 70 -32.00 18.67 20.14
N GLU A 71 -31.27 18.44 21.23
CA GLU A 71 -29.85 18.09 21.22
C GLU A 71 -29.63 16.72 20.55
N THR A 72 -30.45 15.69 20.88
CA THR A 72 -30.32 14.36 20.28
C THR A 72 -30.67 14.33 18.81
N LEU A 73 -31.65 15.13 18.35
CA LEU A 73 -31.98 15.26 16.93
C LEU A 73 -30.83 15.90 16.14
N LEU A 74 -30.21 16.95 16.66
CA LEU A 74 -29.03 17.57 16.06
C LEU A 74 -27.84 16.60 15.99
N ASP A 75 -27.61 15.83 17.04
CA ASP A 75 -26.56 14.81 17.07
C ASP A 75 -26.83 13.70 16.05
N ALA A 76 -28.08 13.24 15.95
CA ALA A 76 -28.47 12.22 14.98
C ALA A 76 -28.31 12.72 13.52
N GLU A 77 -28.66 13.97 13.24
CA GLU A 77 -28.46 14.59 11.94
C GLU A 77 -26.98 14.73 11.60
N ALA A 78 -26.17 15.21 12.54
CA ALA A 78 -24.73 15.30 12.39
C ALA A 78 -24.07 13.93 12.10
N LEU A 79 -24.51 12.90 12.81
CA LEU A 79 -24.04 11.51 12.58
C LEU A 79 -24.46 10.95 11.23
N LYS A 80 -25.69 11.23 10.77
CA LYS A 80 -26.13 10.82 9.42
C LYS A 80 -25.25 11.46 8.33
N ILE A 81 -24.92 12.73 8.46
CA ILE A 81 -24.03 13.44 7.54
C ILE A 81 -22.60 12.84 7.59
N ALA A 82 -22.10 12.50 8.78
CA ALA A 82 -20.78 11.95 8.97
C ALA A 82 -20.63 10.50 8.46
N LEU A 83 -21.68 9.69 8.57
CA LEU A 83 -21.67 8.25 8.23
C LEU A 83 -21.95 7.97 6.75
N SER A 84 -22.33 8.97 5.97
CA SER A 84 -22.56 8.88 4.53
C SER A 84 -21.35 8.31 3.74
N PRO A 85 -20.08 8.67 3.99
CA PRO A 85 -18.90 7.90 3.59
C PRO A 85 -18.41 7.00 4.73
N LYS A 86 -17.82 5.83 4.43
CA LYS A 86 -17.17 4.97 5.44
C LYS A 86 -16.03 5.71 6.13
N VAL A 87 -16.26 6.17 7.36
CA VAL A 87 -15.28 6.90 8.18
C VAL A 87 -14.40 5.90 8.93
N LEU A 88 -13.33 5.43 8.30
CA LEU A 88 -12.43 4.41 8.84
C LEU A 88 -11.10 4.98 9.34
N THR A 89 -10.59 6.03 8.69
CA THR A 89 -9.27 6.59 9.00
C THR A 89 -9.36 7.88 9.83
N VAL A 90 -8.25 8.26 10.48
CA VAL A 90 -8.16 9.55 11.20
C VAL A 90 -8.41 10.73 10.27
N GLU A 91 -7.98 10.61 9.00
CA GLU A 91 -8.20 11.66 8.00
C GLU A 91 -9.68 11.79 7.61
N ASP A 92 -10.38 10.66 7.45
CA ASP A 92 -11.82 10.65 7.19
C ASP A 92 -12.58 11.26 8.38
N LYS A 93 -12.18 10.95 9.60
CA LYS A 93 -12.72 11.55 10.81
C LYS A 93 -12.51 13.08 10.85
N ARG A 94 -11.34 13.57 10.43
CA ARG A 94 -11.09 15.01 10.29
C ARG A 94 -12.00 15.67 9.27
N LYS A 95 -12.20 15.03 8.11
CA LYS A 95 -13.12 15.51 7.07
C LYS A 95 -14.56 15.52 7.59
N ALA A 96 -15.00 14.44 8.25
CA ALA A 96 -16.33 14.34 8.85
C ALA A 96 -16.60 15.46 9.86
N VAL A 97 -15.67 15.75 10.78
CA VAL A 97 -15.80 16.87 11.73
C VAL A 97 -15.96 18.20 11.00
N LYS A 98 -15.16 18.47 9.96
CA LYS A 98 -15.27 19.70 9.15
C LYS A 98 -16.61 19.81 8.43
N VAL A 99 -17.15 18.70 7.92
CA VAL A 99 -18.46 18.66 7.28
C VAL A 99 -19.57 18.93 8.30
N ILE A 100 -19.54 18.30 9.48
CA ILE A 100 -20.49 18.56 10.58
C ILE A 100 -20.47 20.03 10.95
N GLN A 101 -19.30 20.63 11.16
CA GLN A 101 -19.17 22.04 11.52
C GLN A 101 -19.75 23.00 10.46
N LYS A 102 -19.65 22.63 9.16
CA LYS A 102 -20.20 23.44 8.07
C LYS A 102 -21.71 23.31 7.91
N SER A 103 -22.26 22.11 8.16
CA SER A 103 -23.69 21.80 7.94
C SER A 103 -24.53 21.99 9.20
N THR A 104 -23.93 21.94 10.39
CA THR A 104 -24.60 22.13 11.68
C THR A 104 -23.87 23.19 12.48
N GLN A 105 -24.58 23.90 13.36
CA GLN A 105 -23.96 24.89 14.25
C GLN A 105 -23.29 24.25 15.50
N LEU A 106 -22.89 22.99 15.41
CA LEU A 106 -22.28 22.27 16.52
C LEU A 106 -20.85 22.78 16.79
N SER A 107 -20.51 22.88 18.08
CA SER A 107 -19.15 23.23 18.49
C SER A 107 -18.14 22.16 18.08
N GLU A 108 -16.88 22.57 17.83
CA GLU A 108 -15.76 21.64 17.52
C GLU A 108 -15.67 20.51 18.55
N ARG A 109 -15.86 20.84 19.85
CA ARG A 109 -15.79 19.85 20.94
C ARG A 109 -16.86 18.77 20.77
N ARG A 110 -18.09 19.15 20.45
CA ARG A 110 -19.21 18.21 20.27
C ARG A 110 -19.07 17.40 19.00
N ALA A 111 -18.68 18.02 17.89
CA ALA A 111 -18.42 17.35 16.63
C ALA A 111 -17.29 16.31 16.76
N CYS A 112 -16.21 16.64 17.48
CA CYS A 112 -15.12 15.69 17.75
C CYS A 112 -15.57 14.51 18.60
N LEU A 113 -16.43 14.75 19.61
CA LEU A 113 -16.99 13.70 20.46
C LEU A 113 -17.86 12.73 19.67
N LEU A 114 -18.74 13.24 18.81
CA LEU A 114 -19.64 12.44 17.96
C LEU A 114 -18.88 11.55 16.99
N VAL A 115 -17.81 12.07 16.37
CA VAL A 115 -16.98 11.31 15.39
C VAL A 115 -15.94 10.41 16.08
N GLY A 116 -15.73 10.58 17.38
CA GLY A 116 -14.73 9.81 18.13
C GLY A 116 -13.29 10.16 17.75
N ILE A 117 -12.97 11.47 17.66
CA ILE A 117 -11.62 11.96 17.43
C ILE A 117 -11.22 12.98 18.51
N GLN A 118 -9.98 12.94 18.97
CA GLN A 118 -9.46 13.95 19.88
C GLN A 118 -9.21 15.28 19.16
N ARG A 119 -9.51 16.42 19.81
CA ARG A 119 -9.26 17.75 19.23
C ARG A 119 -7.80 17.99 18.87
N ALA A 120 -6.85 17.46 19.66
CA ALA A 120 -5.43 17.50 19.33
C ALA A 120 -5.14 16.82 17.98
N SER A 121 -5.76 15.64 17.73
CA SER A 121 -5.63 14.94 16.46
C SER A 121 -6.30 15.68 15.31
N LEU A 122 -7.42 16.39 15.55
CA LEU A 122 -8.07 17.22 14.53
C LEU A 122 -7.16 18.38 14.10
N ARG A 123 -6.55 19.07 15.07
CA ARG A 123 -5.72 20.25 14.85
C ARG A 123 -4.28 19.95 14.45
N TYR A 124 -3.87 18.67 14.56
CA TYR A 124 -2.52 18.26 14.20
C TYR A 124 -2.27 18.52 12.71
N GLN A 125 -1.29 19.33 12.42
CA GLN A 125 -0.75 19.54 11.08
C GLN A 125 0.62 18.86 11.03
N PRO A 126 0.85 17.95 10.05
CA PRO A 126 2.17 17.38 9.86
C PRO A 126 3.16 18.49 9.57
N GLN A 127 4.22 18.59 10.35
CA GLN A 127 5.32 19.48 10.00
C GLN A 127 6.05 18.93 8.78
N ALA A 128 6.27 19.78 7.78
CA ALA A 128 7.12 19.44 6.65
C ALA A 128 8.54 19.16 7.18
N ASN A 129 9.03 17.96 6.96
CA ASN A 129 10.37 17.59 7.35
C ASN A 129 11.32 17.84 6.17
N ARG A 130 12.27 18.78 6.31
CA ARG A 130 13.27 19.10 5.27
C ARG A 130 14.07 17.86 4.79
N GLU A 131 14.19 16.85 5.65
CA GLU A 131 14.77 15.57 5.25
C GLU A 131 13.85 14.77 4.30
N ASP A 132 12.52 14.94 4.42
CA ASP A 132 11.58 14.31 3.51
C ASP A 132 11.70 14.92 2.11
N ASP A 133 11.99 16.22 1.97
CA ASP A 133 12.15 16.88 0.67
C ASP A 133 13.38 16.31 -0.10
N LYS A 134 14.52 16.16 0.59
CA LYS A 134 15.73 15.55 -0.01
C LYS A 134 15.46 14.09 -0.40
N LEU A 135 14.80 13.35 0.49
CA LEU A 135 14.47 11.95 0.25
C LEU A 135 13.45 11.79 -0.89
N GLN A 136 12.46 12.66 -0.99
CA GLN A 136 11.49 12.68 -2.10
C GLN A 136 12.17 12.95 -3.44
N ALA A 137 13.08 13.93 -3.50
CA ALA A 137 13.84 14.23 -4.70
C ALA A 137 14.61 12.98 -5.17
N ARG A 138 15.34 12.31 -4.25
CA ARG A 138 16.12 11.12 -4.59
C ARG A 138 15.24 9.92 -4.97
N ILE A 139 14.11 9.71 -4.29
CA ILE A 139 13.11 8.68 -4.66
C ILE A 139 12.60 8.92 -6.09
N LYS A 140 12.32 10.19 -6.44
CA LYS A 140 11.85 10.56 -7.78
C LYS A 140 12.89 10.29 -8.85
N GLU A 141 14.15 10.64 -8.62
CA GLU A 141 15.26 10.36 -9.53
C GLU A 141 15.42 8.86 -9.77
N LEU A 142 15.54 8.06 -8.69
CA LEU A 142 15.65 6.61 -8.80
C LEU A 142 14.45 5.96 -9.49
N ALA A 143 13.25 6.48 -9.28
CA ALA A 143 12.04 5.98 -9.95
C ALA A 143 12.00 6.35 -11.44
N LEU A 144 12.58 7.46 -11.84
CA LEU A 144 12.72 7.85 -13.25
C LEU A 144 13.80 7.03 -13.97
N GLU A 145 14.92 6.77 -13.31
CA GLU A 145 15.98 5.88 -13.82
C GLU A 145 15.50 4.43 -13.94
N ARG A 146 14.71 3.99 -12.96
CA ARG A 146 14.26 2.59 -12.79
C ARG A 146 12.75 2.50 -12.78
N ARG A 147 12.09 2.80 -13.87
CA ARG A 147 10.61 2.92 -13.99
C ARG A 147 9.83 1.69 -13.53
N ARG A 148 10.45 0.51 -13.56
CA ARG A 148 9.83 -0.76 -13.14
C ARG A 148 10.16 -1.18 -11.72
N PHE A 149 10.91 -0.34 -10.97
CA PHE A 149 11.22 -0.63 -9.58
C PHE A 149 10.11 -0.15 -8.65
N GLY A 150 9.58 -1.06 -7.86
CA GLY A 150 8.68 -0.71 -6.75
C GLY A 150 9.46 -0.20 -5.53
N TYR A 151 8.77 0.42 -4.60
CA TYR A 151 9.33 1.08 -3.41
C TYR A 151 10.34 0.22 -2.61
N ARG A 152 10.17 -1.12 -2.57
CA ARG A 152 11.10 -2.00 -1.84
C ARG A 152 12.49 -2.01 -2.46
N ARG A 153 12.58 -2.05 -3.80
CA ARG A 153 13.89 -1.96 -4.49
C ARG A 153 14.47 -0.56 -4.37
N ILE A 154 13.66 0.48 -4.55
CA ILE A 154 14.10 1.87 -4.34
C ILE A 154 14.62 2.06 -2.91
N HIS A 155 13.94 1.54 -1.90
CA HIS A 155 14.43 1.55 -0.52
C HIS A 155 15.81 0.88 -0.37
N ARG A 156 16.04 -0.26 -1.05
CA ARG A 156 17.35 -0.93 -1.02
C ARG A 156 18.45 -0.12 -1.71
N LEU A 157 18.14 0.54 -2.81
CA LEU A 157 19.07 1.47 -3.46
C LEU A 157 19.42 2.66 -2.55
N LEU A 158 18.42 3.29 -1.94
CA LEU A 158 18.63 4.36 -0.96
C LEU A 158 19.50 3.93 0.21
N ARG A 159 19.30 2.72 0.73
CA ARG A 159 20.15 2.16 1.80
C ARG A 159 21.61 1.99 1.35
N ARG A 160 21.85 1.59 0.10
CA ARG A 160 23.21 1.51 -0.49
C ARG A 160 23.85 2.87 -0.66
N GLU A 161 23.05 3.91 -0.93
CA GLU A 161 23.51 5.32 -1.01
C GLU A 161 23.72 5.95 0.38
N GLY A 162 23.53 5.19 1.48
CA GLY A 162 23.74 5.68 2.84
C GLY A 162 22.53 6.32 3.52
N PHE A 163 21.36 6.32 2.89
CA PHE A 163 20.14 6.81 3.55
C PHE A 163 19.67 5.78 4.59
N ASP A 164 19.72 6.12 5.86
CA ASP A 164 19.14 5.28 6.93
C ASP A 164 17.66 5.62 7.12
N VAL A 165 16.83 4.99 6.31
CA VAL A 165 15.38 5.24 6.28
C VAL A 165 14.58 3.95 6.40
N ASN A 166 13.43 4.04 7.08
CA ASN A 166 12.50 2.92 7.19
C ASN A 166 11.73 2.75 5.85
N HIS A 167 11.55 1.49 5.42
CA HIS A 167 10.79 1.16 4.21
C HIS A 167 9.35 1.69 4.23
N LYS A 168 8.72 1.84 5.41
CA LYS A 168 7.38 2.43 5.55
C LYS A 168 7.37 3.93 5.21
N ARG A 169 8.45 4.67 5.59
CA ARG A 169 8.62 6.09 5.22
C ARG A 169 8.80 6.22 3.70
N VAL A 170 9.65 5.39 3.11
CA VAL A 170 9.84 5.36 1.65
C VAL A 170 8.54 5.02 0.93
N TYR A 171 7.76 4.04 1.41
CA TYR A 171 6.47 3.68 0.82
C TYR A 171 5.47 4.84 0.84
N ARG A 172 5.35 5.55 1.97
CA ARG A 172 4.49 6.73 2.09
C ARG A 172 4.85 7.78 1.06
N LEU A 173 6.13 8.20 1.00
CA LEU A 173 6.61 9.21 0.07
C LEU A 173 6.45 8.75 -1.40
N TYR A 174 6.71 7.49 -1.69
CA TYR A 174 6.54 6.90 -3.01
C TYR A 174 5.08 6.95 -3.50
N CYS A 175 4.11 6.73 -2.60
CA CYS A 175 2.68 6.88 -2.89
C CYS A 175 2.26 8.34 -3.04
N GLU A 176 2.75 9.24 -2.18
CA GLU A 176 2.50 10.68 -2.25
C GLU A 176 2.97 11.29 -3.58
N LEU A 177 4.09 10.80 -4.11
CA LEU A 177 4.64 11.18 -5.41
C LEU A 177 3.92 10.54 -6.62
N GLY A 178 2.93 9.67 -6.40
CA GLY A 178 2.19 9.01 -7.47
C GLY A 178 3.00 7.98 -8.28
N LEU A 179 4.14 7.50 -7.75
CA LEU A 179 5.09 6.62 -8.45
C LEU A 179 4.70 5.13 -8.42
N THR A 180 3.49 4.80 -7.98
CA THR A 180 3.08 3.41 -7.81
C THR A 180 3.03 2.66 -9.13
N VAL A 181 3.85 1.61 -9.25
CA VAL A 181 3.85 0.72 -10.41
C VAL A 181 2.57 -0.11 -10.43
N SER A 182 1.82 -0.05 -11.53
CA SER A 182 0.61 -0.84 -11.73
C SER A 182 0.93 -2.32 -11.69
N LYS A 183 0.25 -3.07 -10.81
CA LYS A 183 0.38 -4.53 -10.75
C LYS A 183 -0.56 -5.16 -11.77
N ARG A 184 -0.05 -6.01 -12.65
CA ARG A 184 -0.89 -6.89 -13.47
C ARG A 184 -1.80 -7.71 -12.54
N ARG A 185 -3.13 -7.61 -12.73
CA ARG A 185 -4.06 -8.50 -12.03
C ARG A 185 -3.82 -9.93 -12.49
N ARG A 186 -3.41 -10.80 -11.58
CA ARG A 186 -3.33 -12.24 -11.88
C ARG A 186 -4.73 -12.74 -12.22
N ARG A 187 -4.89 -13.35 -13.41
CA ARG A 187 -6.08 -14.15 -13.69
C ARG A 187 -6.07 -15.32 -12.70
N LYS A 188 -7.22 -15.62 -12.08
CA LYS A 188 -7.38 -16.81 -11.27
C LYS A 188 -7.14 -18.01 -12.20
N SER A 189 -6.03 -18.71 -12.07
CA SER A 189 -5.79 -19.97 -12.76
C SER A 189 -6.41 -21.09 -11.93
N GLN A 190 -6.88 -22.14 -12.61
CA GLN A 190 -7.28 -23.38 -11.96
C GLN A 190 -6.08 -23.92 -11.16
N CYS A 191 -6.38 -24.42 -9.95
CA CYS A 191 -5.38 -25.00 -9.08
C CYS A 191 -5.01 -26.39 -9.67
N VAL A 192 -3.92 -26.44 -10.41
CA VAL A 192 -3.31 -27.70 -10.86
C VAL A 192 -2.23 -28.05 -9.84
N GLU A 193 -2.20 -29.29 -9.37
CA GLU A 193 -1.08 -29.79 -8.57
C GLU A 193 0.22 -29.56 -9.33
N ARG A 194 1.12 -28.82 -8.70
CA ARG A 194 2.40 -28.47 -9.29
C ARG A 194 3.50 -29.15 -8.51
N GLU A 195 4.26 -30.02 -9.17
CA GLU A 195 5.52 -30.51 -8.61
C GLU A 195 6.45 -29.31 -8.38
N PRO A 196 6.99 -29.14 -7.16
CA PRO A 196 7.95 -28.07 -6.89
C PRO A 196 9.18 -28.24 -7.77
N LEU A 197 9.60 -27.18 -8.44
CA LEU A 197 10.84 -27.19 -9.20
C LEU A 197 12.01 -27.34 -8.22
N LEU A 198 12.78 -28.42 -8.33
CA LEU A 198 13.99 -28.59 -7.51
C LEU A 198 14.97 -27.47 -7.79
N LEU A 199 15.24 -26.68 -6.75
CA LEU A 199 16.25 -25.63 -6.78
C LEU A 199 17.63 -26.25 -6.79
N PRO A 200 18.54 -25.83 -7.71
CA PRO A 200 19.94 -26.19 -7.57
C PRO A 200 20.48 -25.69 -6.22
N SER A 201 21.31 -26.47 -5.57
CA SER A 201 21.88 -26.14 -4.26
C SER A 201 23.24 -25.41 -4.36
N VAL A 202 23.84 -25.40 -5.55
CA VAL A 202 25.18 -24.81 -5.77
C VAL A 202 25.24 -24.02 -7.10
N PRO A 203 26.12 -23.01 -7.18
CA PRO A 203 26.40 -22.27 -8.41
C PRO A 203 26.87 -23.22 -9.51
N ASN A 204 26.57 -22.85 -10.73
CA ASN A 204 27.01 -23.56 -11.94
C ASN A 204 26.53 -25.03 -12.04
N HIS A 205 25.45 -25.34 -11.30
CA HIS A 205 24.88 -26.71 -11.38
C HIS A 205 23.87 -26.82 -12.54
N THR A 206 22.98 -25.86 -12.68
CA THR A 206 21.97 -25.88 -13.75
C THR A 206 21.88 -24.52 -14.40
N TRP A 207 22.08 -24.48 -15.71
CA TRP A 207 21.78 -23.30 -16.52
C TRP A 207 20.42 -23.49 -17.19
N SER A 208 19.62 -22.42 -17.23
CA SER A 208 18.39 -22.38 -18.02
C SER A 208 18.56 -21.46 -19.22
N MET A 209 18.08 -21.92 -20.37
CA MET A 209 18.15 -21.16 -21.63
C MET A 209 16.76 -21.03 -22.24
N ASP A 210 16.54 -19.90 -22.93
CA ASP A 210 15.32 -19.65 -23.69
C ASP A 210 15.54 -18.54 -24.72
N PHE A 211 14.65 -18.46 -25.71
CA PHE A 211 14.67 -17.40 -26.71
C PHE A 211 13.62 -16.34 -26.45
N VAL A 212 14.04 -15.10 -26.55
CA VAL A 212 13.14 -13.93 -26.51
C VAL A 212 13.20 -13.22 -27.85
N MET A 213 12.03 -12.98 -28.44
CA MET A 213 11.92 -12.27 -29.71
C MET A 213 11.55 -10.82 -29.49
N ASP A 214 12.14 -9.92 -30.31
CA ASP A 214 11.79 -8.53 -30.40
C ASP A 214 11.99 -8.01 -31.85
N ALA A 215 11.85 -6.72 -32.09
CA ALA A 215 12.04 -6.13 -33.40
C ALA A 215 12.83 -4.82 -33.32
N LEU A 216 13.63 -4.57 -34.37
CA LEU A 216 14.27 -3.28 -34.60
C LEU A 216 13.24 -2.22 -35.08
N SER A 217 13.61 -0.95 -35.05
CA SER A 217 12.78 0.16 -35.51
C SER A 217 12.29 0.06 -36.96
N ASN A 218 13.06 -0.66 -37.80
CA ASN A 218 12.69 -0.94 -39.19
C ASN A 218 11.79 -2.19 -39.36
N GLY A 219 11.29 -2.78 -38.27
CA GLY A 219 10.43 -3.98 -38.26
C GLY A 219 11.16 -5.30 -38.40
N ARG A 220 12.49 -5.31 -38.60
CA ARG A 220 13.28 -6.55 -38.70
C ARG A 220 13.31 -7.25 -37.34
N ARG A 221 12.94 -8.50 -37.30
CA ARG A 221 12.95 -9.30 -36.06
C ARG A 221 14.37 -9.58 -35.59
N ILE A 222 14.55 -9.54 -34.28
CA ILE A 222 15.76 -9.98 -33.59
C ILE A 222 15.42 -11.11 -32.62
N LYS A 223 16.37 -11.98 -32.39
CA LYS A 223 16.31 -13.14 -31.51
C LYS A 223 17.39 -12.97 -30.44
N CYS A 224 17.01 -13.05 -29.19
CA CYS A 224 17.90 -12.96 -28.04
C CYS A 224 17.93 -14.34 -27.36
N LEU A 225 19.09 -14.97 -27.23
CA LEU A 225 19.26 -16.18 -26.43
C LEU A 225 19.58 -15.76 -24.99
N THR A 226 18.71 -16.07 -24.05
CA THR A 226 18.96 -15.76 -22.63
C THR A 226 19.49 -17.00 -21.92
N ILE A 227 20.61 -16.86 -21.18
CA ILE A 227 21.25 -17.93 -20.43
C ILE A 227 21.44 -17.48 -18.99
N VAL A 228 20.89 -18.23 -18.03
CA VAL A 228 20.84 -17.84 -16.61
C VAL A 228 21.27 -19.02 -15.73
N ASP A 229 22.08 -18.77 -14.72
CA ASP A 229 22.35 -19.73 -13.66
C ASP A 229 21.15 -19.79 -12.70
N ASP A 230 20.56 -20.96 -12.58
CA ASP A 230 19.33 -21.16 -11.79
C ASP A 230 19.55 -20.96 -10.28
N TYR A 231 20.77 -21.10 -9.77
CA TYR A 231 21.09 -20.89 -8.37
C TYR A 231 21.39 -19.41 -8.08
N THR A 232 22.41 -18.85 -8.73
CA THR A 232 22.87 -17.47 -8.47
C THR A 232 21.95 -16.41 -9.06
N LYS A 233 21.06 -16.80 -9.99
CA LYS A 233 20.23 -15.88 -10.82
C LYS A 233 21.05 -14.93 -11.70
N GLU A 234 22.36 -15.17 -11.84
CA GLU A 234 23.19 -14.42 -12.78
C GLU A 234 22.76 -14.66 -14.22
N CYS A 235 22.62 -13.59 -14.97
CA CYS A 235 22.52 -13.66 -16.42
C CYS A 235 23.91 -13.87 -17.00
N LEU A 236 24.16 -15.05 -17.53
CA LEU A 236 25.47 -15.45 -18.04
C LEU A 236 25.79 -14.76 -19.35
N ASP A 237 24.85 -14.79 -20.30
CA ASP A 237 24.93 -14.04 -21.54
C ASP A 237 23.57 -13.80 -22.18
N ILE A 238 23.50 -12.84 -23.12
CA ILE A 238 22.36 -12.56 -23.99
C ILE A 238 22.85 -12.24 -25.40
N PRO A 239 23.31 -13.20 -26.19
CA PRO A 239 23.62 -12.95 -27.59
C PRO A 239 22.38 -12.53 -28.38
N VAL A 240 22.56 -11.53 -29.26
CA VAL A 240 21.50 -10.92 -30.06
C VAL A 240 21.86 -11.00 -31.54
N ALA A 241 20.99 -11.63 -32.32
CA ALA A 241 21.14 -11.74 -33.76
C ALA A 241 19.77 -11.76 -34.46
N THR A 242 19.76 -11.70 -35.77
CA THR A 242 18.52 -11.89 -36.56
C THR A 242 18.14 -13.37 -36.69
N ARG A 243 19.13 -14.23 -36.60
CA ARG A 243 18.99 -15.69 -36.52
C ARG A 243 20.04 -16.17 -35.52
N ILE A 244 19.77 -17.23 -34.81
CA ILE A 244 20.71 -17.96 -33.96
C ILE A 244 20.52 -19.43 -34.26
N SER A 245 21.56 -20.07 -34.79
CA SER A 245 21.61 -21.51 -35.10
C SER A 245 22.03 -22.31 -33.87
N GLY A 246 21.89 -23.65 -33.92
CA GLY A 246 22.40 -24.53 -32.88
C GLY A 246 23.92 -24.40 -32.67
N ASP A 247 24.69 -24.19 -33.75
CA ASP A 247 26.14 -23.99 -33.67
C ASP A 247 26.49 -22.69 -32.95
N GLU A 248 25.74 -21.60 -33.18
CA GLU A 248 25.94 -20.33 -32.47
C GLU A 248 25.57 -20.45 -30.98
N VAL A 249 24.58 -21.30 -30.62
CA VAL A 249 24.28 -21.63 -29.23
C VAL A 249 25.48 -22.32 -28.59
N VAL A 250 26.08 -23.33 -29.27
CA VAL A 250 27.27 -24.04 -28.77
C VAL A 250 28.46 -23.12 -28.61
N ILE A 251 28.75 -22.22 -29.56
CA ILE A 251 29.81 -21.21 -29.45
C ILE A 251 29.61 -20.31 -28.21
N THR A 252 28.37 -19.90 -27.98
CA THR A 252 28.05 -19.10 -26.82
C THR A 252 28.27 -19.85 -25.49
N LEU A 253 27.81 -21.10 -25.43
CA LEU A 253 28.00 -21.96 -24.25
C LEU A 253 29.48 -22.21 -23.97
N GLU A 254 30.28 -22.47 -25.00
CA GLU A 254 31.72 -22.67 -24.90
C GLU A 254 32.42 -21.41 -24.37
N SER A 255 32.05 -20.24 -24.90
CA SER A 255 32.57 -18.97 -24.41
C SER A 255 32.27 -18.74 -22.92
N ILE A 256 31.08 -19.07 -22.45
CA ILE A 256 30.71 -18.96 -21.03
C ILE A 256 31.48 -19.99 -20.19
N ALA A 257 31.56 -21.24 -20.68
CA ALA A 257 32.20 -22.34 -19.97
C ALA A 257 33.72 -22.14 -19.82
N ALA A 258 34.37 -21.46 -20.74
CA ALA A 258 35.79 -21.11 -20.68
C ALA A 258 36.14 -20.28 -19.40
N PHE A 259 35.21 -19.45 -18.90
CA PHE A 259 35.43 -18.64 -17.71
C PHE A 259 34.79 -19.23 -16.42
N ARG A 260 33.70 -19.97 -16.54
CA ARG A 260 32.93 -20.46 -15.38
C ARG A 260 33.06 -21.96 -15.16
N GLY A 261 33.56 -22.69 -16.10
CA GLY A 261 33.46 -24.16 -16.18
C GLY A 261 32.09 -24.63 -16.70
N TYR A 262 32.01 -25.89 -17.05
CA TYR A 262 30.80 -26.50 -17.57
C TYR A 262 29.75 -26.72 -16.49
N PRO A 263 28.43 -26.53 -16.79
CA PRO A 263 27.37 -26.84 -15.85
C PRO A 263 27.13 -28.35 -15.75
N ALA A 264 26.58 -28.84 -14.66
CA ALA A 264 26.16 -30.24 -14.56
C ALA A 264 24.93 -30.52 -15.44
N SER A 265 24.07 -29.55 -15.66
CA SER A 265 22.90 -29.69 -16.53
C SER A 265 22.46 -28.36 -17.15
N ILE A 266 21.85 -28.46 -18.33
CA ILE A 266 21.21 -27.34 -19.02
C ILE A 266 19.73 -27.66 -19.21
N ARG A 267 18.87 -26.66 -18.91
CA ARG A 267 17.43 -26.75 -19.09
C ARG A 267 17.00 -25.90 -20.28
N THR A 268 16.27 -26.52 -21.23
CA THR A 268 15.80 -25.84 -22.45
C THR A 268 14.37 -26.24 -22.76
N ASP A 269 13.69 -25.47 -23.60
CA ASP A 269 12.48 -25.90 -24.27
C ASP A 269 12.80 -26.87 -25.45
N GLN A 270 11.77 -27.24 -26.22
CA GLN A 270 11.89 -28.12 -27.40
C GLN A 270 12.12 -27.30 -28.69
N GLY A 271 12.73 -26.14 -28.62
CA GLY A 271 13.06 -25.36 -29.81
C GLY A 271 14.00 -26.10 -30.76
N PRO A 272 13.86 -25.96 -32.08
CA PRO A 272 14.69 -26.65 -33.06
C PRO A 272 16.19 -26.34 -32.90
N GLU A 273 16.53 -25.19 -32.35
CA GLU A 273 17.91 -24.81 -32.07
C GLU A 273 18.52 -25.56 -30.88
N PHE A 274 17.67 -26.09 -29.99
CA PHE A 274 18.09 -26.82 -28.80
C PHE A 274 17.99 -28.35 -28.97
N THR A 275 17.25 -28.81 -29.98
CA THR A 275 17.09 -30.24 -30.29
C THR A 275 18.01 -30.69 -31.43
N GLY A 276 18.93 -29.82 -31.86
CA GLY A 276 19.88 -30.09 -32.93
C GLY A 276 21.09 -30.92 -32.49
N LYS A 277 21.66 -31.68 -33.41
CA LYS A 277 22.85 -32.53 -33.18
C LYS A 277 24.04 -31.80 -32.56
N ALA A 278 24.21 -30.50 -32.85
CA ALA A 278 25.33 -29.71 -32.35
C ALA A 278 25.33 -29.60 -30.84
N LEU A 279 24.16 -29.26 -30.24
CA LEU A 279 24.03 -29.14 -28.78
C LEU A 279 24.15 -30.53 -28.09
N ASP A 280 23.57 -31.57 -28.67
CA ASP A 280 23.67 -32.93 -28.13
C ASP A 280 25.12 -33.42 -28.10
N GLN A 281 25.88 -33.20 -29.19
CA GLN A 281 27.29 -33.56 -29.28
C GLN A 281 28.14 -32.80 -28.27
N TRP A 282 27.92 -31.48 -28.16
CA TRP A 282 28.60 -30.64 -27.18
C TRP A 282 28.32 -31.11 -25.75
N ALA A 283 27.06 -31.35 -25.42
CA ALA A 283 26.67 -31.81 -24.11
C ALA A 283 27.30 -33.17 -23.74
N TYR A 284 27.30 -34.10 -24.69
CA TYR A 284 27.94 -35.39 -24.52
C TYR A 284 29.46 -35.30 -24.32
N GLN A 285 30.15 -34.46 -25.10
CA GLN A 285 31.59 -34.23 -24.97
C GLN A 285 32.01 -33.68 -23.61
N HIS A 286 31.18 -32.82 -23.01
CA HIS A 286 31.50 -32.16 -21.76
C HIS A 286 30.78 -32.74 -20.53
N GLY A 287 30.07 -33.85 -20.69
CA GLY A 287 29.34 -34.52 -19.61
C GLY A 287 28.17 -33.69 -19.02
N VAL A 288 27.59 -32.83 -19.87
CA VAL A 288 26.46 -31.95 -19.49
C VAL A 288 25.13 -32.65 -19.77
N ILE A 289 24.24 -32.69 -18.80
CA ILE A 289 22.92 -33.32 -18.95
C ILE A 289 21.93 -32.31 -19.54
N LEU A 290 21.38 -32.59 -20.72
CA LEU A 290 20.30 -31.79 -21.29
C LEU A 290 18.95 -32.18 -20.69
N LYS A 291 18.29 -31.25 -20.03
CA LYS A 291 16.94 -31.41 -19.43
C LYS A 291 15.94 -30.68 -20.30
N VAL A 292 15.40 -31.37 -21.27
CA VAL A 292 14.38 -30.82 -22.17
C VAL A 292 13.03 -30.79 -21.44
N ILE A 293 12.37 -29.66 -21.46
CA ILE A 293 11.09 -29.44 -20.78
C ILE A 293 9.99 -30.14 -21.54
N GLN A 294 9.11 -30.84 -20.81
CA GLN A 294 7.97 -31.53 -21.42
C GLN A 294 6.95 -30.53 -21.95
N ALA A 295 6.43 -30.79 -23.14
CA ALA A 295 5.35 -29.99 -23.72
C ALA A 295 4.16 -29.88 -22.74
N GLY A 296 3.65 -28.67 -22.50
CA GLY A 296 2.54 -28.42 -21.59
C GLY A 296 2.89 -28.28 -20.09
N LYS A 297 4.18 -28.39 -19.71
CA LYS A 297 4.63 -28.15 -18.32
C LYS A 297 5.50 -26.88 -18.19
N PRO A 298 4.94 -25.66 -18.36
CA PRO A 298 5.70 -24.41 -18.30
C PRO A 298 6.36 -24.18 -16.94
N THR A 299 5.85 -24.80 -15.87
CA THR A 299 6.43 -24.67 -14.53
C THR A 299 7.86 -25.17 -14.44
N GLN A 300 8.28 -26.10 -15.32
CA GLN A 300 9.64 -26.60 -15.36
C GLN A 300 10.65 -25.57 -15.86
N ASN A 301 10.20 -24.47 -16.52
CA ASN A 301 11.05 -23.36 -16.98
C ASN A 301 10.79 -22.04 -16.22
N ALA A 302 10.14 -22.10 -15.07
CA ALA A 302 9.69 -20.90 -14.35
C ALA A 302 10.81 -19.89 -14.03
N TYR A 303 12.08 -20.34 -13.92
CA TYR A 303 13.21 -19.47 -13.65
C TYR A 303 13.55 -18.59 -14.84
N ILE A 304 13.72 -19.17 -16.01
CA ILE A 304 14.04 -18.41 -17.22
C ILE A 304 12.82 -17.59 -17.67
N GLU A 305 11.59 -18.09 -17.52
CA GLU A 305 10.38 -17.30 -17.79
C GLU A 305 10.30 -16.06 -16.90
N SER A 306 10.62 -16.21 -15.60
CA SER A 306 10.68 -15.09 -14.67
C SER A 306 11.79 -14.10 -15.03
N PHE A 307 12.93 -14.56 -15.53
CA PHE A 307 14.01 -13.72 -16.03
C PHE A 307 13.57 -12.99 -17.30
N ASN A 308 13.03 -13.71 -18.28
CA ASN A 308 12.57 -13.16 -19.55
C ASN A 308 11.47 -12.12 -19.36
N GLY A 309 10.58 -12.33 -18.38
CA GLY A 309 9.61 -11.31 -17.98
C GLY A 309 10.26 -10.01 -17.53
N LYS A 310 11.35 -10.07 -16.76
CA LYS A 310 12.10 -8.87 -16.31
C LYS A 310 12.89 -8.26 -17.47
N PHE A 311 13.55 -9.07 -18.29
CA PHE A 311 14.27 -8.63 -19.46
C PHE A 311 13.35 -7.88 -20.44
N ARG A 312 12.15 -8.42 -20.67
CA ARG A 312 11.13 -7.75 -21.49
C ARG A 312 10.63 -6.45 -20.86
N ASP A 313 10.30 -6.48 -19.58
CA ASP A 313 9.71 -5.30 -18.91
C ASP A 313 10.74 -4.18 -18.63
N GLU A 314 12.00 -4.52 -18.34
CA GLU A 314 13.01 -3.57 -17.87
C GLU A 314 14.04 -3.19 -18.97
N CYS A 315 14.08 -3.91 -20.08
CA CYS A 315 14.97 -3.64 -21.21
C CYS A 315 14.21 -3.48 -22.53
N LEU A 316 13.59 -4.56 -23.04
CA LEU A 316 13.02 -4.55 -24.39
C LEU A 316 11.89 -3.52 -24.53
N ASN A 317 10.96 -3.41 -23.56
CA ASN A 317 9.85 -2.47 -23.58
C ASN A 317 10.25 -1.02 -23.24
N GLU A 318 11.44 -0.79 -22.72
CA GLU A 318 11.91 0.56 -22.34
C GLU A 318 12.79 1.18 -23.43
N HIS A 319 13.26 0.38 -24.42
CA HIS A 319 14.18 0.83 -25.46
C HIS A 319 13.60 0.64 -26.86
N TRP A 320 13.99 1.54 -27.75
CA TRP A 320 13.69 1.47 -29.17
C TRP A 320 15.00 1.21 -29.93
N PHE A 321 15.17 0.00 -30.47
CA PHE A 321 16.40 -0.44 -31.09
C PHE A 321 16.51 0.05 -32.53
N ARG A 322 17.46 0.91 -32.83
CA ARG A 322 17.69 1.48 -34.17
C ARG A 322 18.17 0.41 -35.15
N ASP A 323 19.21 -0.32 -34.75
CA ASP A 323 19.88 -1.36 -35.49
C ASP A 323 20.38 -2.46 -34.55
N LEU A 324 20.99 -3.51 -35.12
CA LEU A 324 21.45 -4.68 -34.37
C LEU A 324 22.61 -4.35 -33.40
N SER A 325 23.52 -3.45 -33.79
CA SER A 325 24.63 -3.00 -32.93
C SER A 325 24.07 -2.30 -31.69
N HIS A 326 23.21 -1.30 -31.90
CA HIS A 326 22.55 -0.59 -30.82
C HIS A 326 21.75 -1.51 -29.89
N ALA A 327 21.09 -2.55 -30.45
CA ALA A 327 20.39 -3.56 -29.62
C ALA A 327 21.38 -4.34 -28.76
N ARG A 328 22.50 -4.77 -29.32
CA ARG A 328 23.56 -5.49 -28.57
C ARG A 328 24.14 -4.66 -27.45
N ASP A 329 24.45 -3.38 -27.71
CA ASP A 329 25.03 -2.48 -26.74
C ASP A 329 24.07 -2.26 -25.55
N LEU A 330 22.81 -1.91 -25.81
CA LEU A 330 21.81 -1.67 -24.76
C LEU A 330 21.49 -2.94 -23.95
N ILE A 331 21.39 -4.08 -24.62
CA ILE A 331 21.13 -5.35 -23.94
C ILE A 331 22.33 -5.79 -23.09
N SER A 332 23.55 -5.55 -23.57
CA SER A 332 24.77 -5.81 -22.79
C SER A 332 24.85 -4.92 -21.55
N LEU A 333 24.58 -3.61 -21.67
CA LEU A 333 24.51 -2.70 -20.55
C LEU A 333 23.45 -3.11 -19.53
N TRP A 334 22.26 -3.50 -20.02
CA TRP A 334 21.19 -3.99 -19.13
C TRP A 334 21.60 -5.29 -18.41
N ARG A 335 22.30 -6.23 -19.09
CA ARG A 335 22.80 -7.45 -18.48
C ARG A 335 23.79 -7.17 -17.35
N MET A 336 24.71 -6.25 -17.57
CA MET A 336 25.65 -5.81 -16.52
C MET A 336 24.92 -5.20 -15.34
N ASP A 337 24.00 -4.29 -15.60
CA ASP A 337 23.17 -3.66 -14.58
C ASP A 337 22.30 -4.67 -13.80
N TYR A 338 21.71 -5.64 -14.50
CA TYR A 338 20.95 -6.73 -13.89
C TYR A 338 21.79 -7.56 -12.91
N ASN A 339 23.02 -7.86 -13.27
CA ASN A 339 23.92 -8.67 -12.43
C ASN A 339 24.53 -7.86 -11.28
N GLU A 340 24.91 -6.61 -11.50
CA GLU A 340 25.72 -5.82 -10.56
C GLU A 340 24.91 -4.89 -9.67
N ASN A 341 23.81 -4.33 -10.18
CA ASN A 341 23.07 -3.27 -9.49
C ASN A 341 21.64 -3.63 -9.08
N ARG A 342 21.06 -4.65 -9.70
CA ARG A 342 19.64 -4.96 -9.50
C ARG A 342 19.41 -5.79 -8.24
N PRO A 343 18.68 -5.28 -7.20
CA PRO A 343 18.37 -6.06 -6.01
C PRO A 343 17.33 -7.16 -6.30
N HIS A 344 17.59 -8.38 -5.86
CA HIS A 344 16.72 -9.54 -6.01
C HIS A 344 16.09 -9.97 -4.68
N SER A 345 14.76 -9.95 -4.60
CA SER A 345 14.05 -10.38 -3.38
C SER A 345 14.30 -11.84 -3.02
N ALA A 346 14.50 -12.72 -4.02
CA ALA A 346 14.82 -14.13 -3.81
C ALA A 346 16.25 -14.38 -3.30
N LEU A 347 17.11 -13.37 -3.35
CA LEU A 347 18.50 -13.40 -2.89
C LEU A 347 18.70 -12.47 -1.68
N GLY A 348 17.67 -12.25 -0.86
CA GLY A 348 17.75 -11.32 0.26
C GLY A 348 18.04 -9.87 -0.12
N TYR A 349 17.66 -9.47 -1.33
CA TYR A 349 17.96 -8.17 -1.94
C TYR A 349 19.44 -7.94 -2.28
N LEU A 350 20.26 -8.97 -2.29
CA LEU A 350 21.57 -8.93 -2.92
C LEU A 350 21.39 -8.88 -4.45
N THR A 351 22.42 -8.39 -5.14
CA THR A 351 22.50 -8.55 -6.59
C THR A 351 22.95 -9.99 -6.93
N PRO A 352 22.70 -10.48 -8.17
CA PRO A 352 23.20 -11.77 -8.58
C PRO A 352 24.72 -11.92 -8.39
N SER A 353 25.51 -10.91 -8.75
CA SER A 353 26.96 -10.91 -8.60
C SER A 353 27.41 -10.93 -7.14
N GLU A 354 26.77 -10.13 -6.25
CA GLU A 354 27.04 -10.17 -4.80
C GLU A 354 26.75 -11.56 -4.22
N PHE A 355 25.61 -12.14 -4.57
CA PHE A 355 25.22 -13.46 -4.11
C PHE A 355 26.19 -14.55 -4.61
N ALA A 356 26.60 -14.48 -5.89
CA ALA A 356 27.58 -15.40 -6.45
C ALA A 356 28.96 -15.28 -5.75
N ALA A 357 29.38 -14.07 -5.42
CA ALA A 357 30.64 -13.84 -4.68
C ALA A 357 30.59 -14.43 -3.26
N THR A 358 29.50 -14.23 -2.52
CA THR A 358 29.34 -14.82 -1.18
C THR A 358 29.37 -16.34 -1.21
N THR A 359 28.75 -16.96 -2.21
CA THR A 359 28.74 -18.43 -2.35
C THR A 359 30.10 -18.99 -2.75
N ARG A 360 30.88 -18.29 -3.58
CA ARG A 360 32.28 -18.68 -3.92
C ARG A 360 33.18 -18.63 -2.67
N THR A 361 33.06 -17.58 -1.85
CA THR A 361 33.84 -17.44 -0.62
C THR A 361 33.49 -18.54 0.39
N ALA A 362 32.19 -18.83 0.57
CA ALA A 362 31.75 -19.91 1.46
C ALA A 362 32.22 -21.30 1.02
N ARG A 363 32.31 -21.54 -0.28
CA ARG A 363 32.84 -22.81 -0.84
C ARG A 363 34.34 -22.96 -0.57
N ASN A 364 35.08 -21.87 -0.68
CA ASN A 364 36.54 -21.87 -0.41
C ASN A 364 36.87 -22.00 1.08
N SER A 365 35.96 -21.55 1.97
CA SER A 365 36.12 -21.67 3.45
C SER A 365 35.53 -22.95 4.06
N GLY A 366 35.01 -23.90 3.25
CA GLY A 366 34.44 -25.17 3.72
C GLY A 366 33.10 -25.09 4.46
N ASN A 367 32.46 -23.92 4.53
CA ASN A 367 31.26 -23.65 5.32
C ASN A 367 30.01 -23.53 4.43
N LEU A 368 29.55 -24.65 3.83
CA LEU A 368 28.41 -24.65 2.90
C LEU A 368 27.04 -24.73 3.58
N THR A 369 26.95 -24.90 4.91
CA THR A 369 25.67 -25.23 5.59
C THR A 369 24.93 -24.05 6.24
N SER A 370 25.50 -22.83 6.29
CA SER A 370 24.90 -21.71 7.06
C SER A 370 24.22 -20.59 6.28
N ILE A 371 24.34 -20.53 4.96
CA ILE A 371 23.90 -19.34 4.19
C ILE A 371 22.39 -19.32 3.87
N THR A 372 21.71 -20.45 3.90
CA THR A 372 20.27 -20.51 3.56
C THR A 372 19.34 -20.03 4.68
N ASN A 373 19.78 -19.97 5.91
CA ASN A 373 18.92 -19.61 7.06
C ASN A 373 19.05 -18.16 7.53
N GLU A 374 20.14 -17.44 7.22
CA GLU A 374 20.32 -16.04 7.67
C GLU A 374 19.74 -14.98 6.70
N VAL A 375 19.34 -15.37 5.52
CA VAL A 375 18.86 -14.42 4.48
C VAL A 375 17.33 -14.31 4.45
N LEU A 376 16.60 -15.08 5.27
CA LEU A 376 15.13 -15.14 5.29
C LEU A 376 14.46 -14.49 6.51
N ASP A 377 15.22 -13.90 7.46
CA ASP A 377 14.67 -13.12 8.59
C ASP A 377 14.61 -11.60 8.31
#